data_70f7d07b4a3566acb63b3bd77cf98b5e
#
_entry.id   70f7d07b4a3566acb63b3bd77cf98b5e
#
_cell.length_a   1.000
_cell.length_b   1.000
_cell.length_c   1.000
_cell.angle_alpha   90.00
_cell.angle_beta   90.00
_cell.angle_gamma   90.00
#
_symmetry.space_group_name_H-M   'P 1'
#
loop_
_entity.id
_entity.type
_entity.pdbx_description
1 polymer ?
#
loop_
_entity_poly.entity_id
_entity_poly.type
_entity_poly.pdbx_seq_one_letter_code
_entity_poly.pdbx_strand_id
1 'polypeptide(L)'
;VAGNIGYPLSAVAISAKKEDVTVVEVSSFQLESVKTFHPHVAALLNITEDHLNRHGTMAQYIRMKQRIFENQTSDDFAVLNYDDPVLNKMAEKLKSQVAFFSRTQQLENGAFVKDGKIVWQWKGETRPICDADSILIPGPHNLENALAAAAMACAMNVPAPIIRHTLQTFTGVEHRIEKVRVLEGVTYINDSKGTNVDSTIKAVQSMRAPTVLILGGYDKHTNFMPLCEEIVASGLISHVVVMGETSRQIRQQLEEAGYDRISQAYS
;
A
#
# COMPACT_ATOMS: atom_id res chain seq x y z
N VAL A 1 -7.66 -2.69 15.58
CA VAL A 1 -6.57 -3.01 14.65
C VAL A 1 -5.52 -3.80 15.40
N ALA A 2 -5.04 -4.88 14.83
CA ALA A 2 -4.11 -5.80 15.47
C ALA A 2 -3.11 -6.41 14.48
N GLY A 3 -2.13 -7.16 14.99
CA GLY A 3 -1.19 -7.97 14.22
C GLY A 3 0.19 -7.33 14.10
N ASN A 4 0.70 -7.18 12.90
CA ASN A 4 2.01 -6.59 12.63
C ASN A 4 2.06 -5.08 12.97
N ILE A 5 0.88 -4.42 13.03
CA ILE A 5 0.68 -3.07 13.52
C ILE A 5 -0.40 -3.06 14.62
N GLY A 6 -0.38 -2.04 15.46
CA GLY A 6 -1.33 -1.91 16.58
C GLY A 6 -1.06 -2.91 17.70
N TYR A 7 -2.10 -3.54 18.21
CA TYR A 7 -1.98 -4.50 19.31
C TYR A 7 -1.63 -5.91 18.79
N PRO A 8 -0.88 -6.73 19.56
CA PRO A 8 -0.69 -8.12 19.22
C PRO A 8 -2.04 -8.85 19.08
N LEU A 9 -2.21 -9.65 18.01
CA LEU A 9 -3.48 -10.35 17.76
C LEU A 9 -3.87 -11.26 18.93
N SER A 10 -2.90 -11.91 19.57
CA SER A 10 -3.12 -12.76 20.75
C SER A 10 -3.73 -12.00 21.94
N ALA A 11 -3.35 -10.74 22.13
CA ALA A 11 -3.91 -9.92 23.20
C ALA A 11 -5.36 -9.51 22.89
N VAL A 12 -5.64 -9.16 21.62
CA VAL A 12 -7.02 -8.82 21.18
C VAL A 12 -7.92 -10.05 21.25
N ALA A 13 -7.45 -11.24 20.86
CA ALA A 13 -8.23 -12.47 20.85
C ALA A 13 -8.79 -12.86 22.23
N ILE A 14 -8.12 -12.49 23.33
CA ILE A 14 -8.57 -12.78 24.69
C ILE A 14 -9.86 -11.99 25.04
N SER A 15 -10.00 -10.77 24.54
CA SER A 15 -11.11 -9.85 24.86
C SER A 15 -12.13 -9.70 23.75
N ALA A 16 -11.86 -10.22 22.54
CA ALA A 16 -12.74 -10.11 21.40
C ALA A 16 -14.06 -10.85 21.62
N LYS A 17 -15.16 -10.22 21.27
CA LYS A 17 -16.50 -10.80 21.28
C LYS A 17 -16.84 -11.31 19.88
N LYS A 18 -17.88 -12.14 19.78
CA LYS A 18 -18.32 -12.73 18.52
C LYS A 18 -18.75 -11.68 17.48
N GLU A 19 -19.27 -10.55 17.96
CA GLU A 19 -19.78 -9.44 17.13
C GLU A 19 -18.65 -8.50 16.68
N ASP A 20 -17.46 -8.60 17.26
CA ASP A 20 -16.35 -7.71 16.96
C ASP A 20 -15.73 -8.03 15.60
N VAL A 21 -15.41 -7.00 14.84
CA VAL A 21 -14.60 -7.11 13.61
C VAL A 21 -13.17 -6.72 13.94
N THR A 22 -12.25 -7.67 13.82
CA THR A 22 -10.83 -7.42 14.04
C THR A 22 -10.12 -7.25 12.70
N VAL A 23 -9.60 -6.05 12.44
CA VAL A 23 -8.74 -5.79 11.27
C VAL A 23 -7.30 -6.12 11.65
N VAL A 24 -6.69 -7.05 10.91
CA VAL A 24 -5.38 -7.60 11.22
C VAL A 24 -4.42 -7.38 10.05
N GLU A 25 -3.30 -6.71 10.29
CA GLU A 25 -2.18 -6.74 9.36
C GLU A 25 -1.30 -7.94 9.65
N VAL A 26 -1.02 -8.74 8.63
CA VAL A 26 -0.23 -9.98 8.77
C VAL A 26 0.99 -9.93 7.86
N SER A 27 2.18 -10.04 8.45
CA SER A 27 3.43 -10.14 7.69
C SER A 27 3.62 -11.52 7.08
N SER A 28 4.45 -11.61 6.02
CA SER A 28 4.83 -12.91 5.43
C SER A 28 5.48 -13.84 6.44
N PHE A 29 6.19 -13.30 7.45
CA PHE A 29 6.83 -14.07 8.51
C PHE A 29 5.81 -14.70 9.46
N GLN A 30 4.76 -13.98 9.82
CA GLN A 30 3.67 -14.51 10.64
C GLN A 30 2.90 -15.60 9.90
N LEU A 31 2.76 -15.49 8.57
CA LEU A 31 2.11 -16.50 7.74
C LEU A 31 2.92 -17.80 7.62
N GLU A 32 4.23 -17.82 7.89
CA GLU A 32 5.05 -19.04 7.90
C GLU A 32 4.52 -20.11 8.87
N SER A 33 3.96 -19.69 10.00
CA SER A 33 3.51 -20.58 11.07
C SER A 33 1.99 -20.77 11.17
N VAL A 34 1.24 -20.18 10.25
CA VAL A 34 -0.23 -20.30 10.22
C VAL A 34 -0.65 -21.75 10.03
N LYS A 35 -1.64 -22.21 10.83
CA LYS A 35 -2.25 -23.54 10.73
C LYS A 35 -3.76 -23.46 10.55
N THR A 36 -4.44 -22.74 11.44
CA THR A 36 -5.91 -22.65 11.50
C THR A 36 -6.43 -21.22 11.36
N PHE A 37 -5.55 -20.26 11.10
CA PHE A 37 -5.96 -18.86 10.86
C PHE A 37 -6.89 -18.81 9.64
N HIS A 38 -8.12 -18.33 9.87
CA HIS A 38 -9.20 -18.33 8.90
C HIS A 38 -9.87 -16.95 8.87
N PRO A 39 -9.37 -16.00 8.08
CA PRO A 39 -10.00 -14.69 7.93
C PRO A 39 -11.21 -14.80 6.99
N HIS A 40 -12.37 -14.24 7.39
CA HIS A 40 -13.55 -14.17 6.52
C HIS A 40 -13.29 -13.28 5.28
N VAL A 41 -12.56 -12.18 5.45
CA VAL A 41 -12.06 -11.35 4.34
C VAL A 41 -10.55 -11.22 4.46
N ALA A 42 -9.83 -11.58 3.43
CA ALA A 42 -8.38 -11.39 3.34
C ALA A 42 -8.00 -10.62 2.09
N ALA A 43 -6.95 -9.80 2.17
CA ALA A 43 -6.49 -9.00 1.03
C ALA A 43 -4.99 -9.11 0.80
N LEU A 44 -4.58 -9.15 -0.47
CA LEU A 44 -3.23 -8.86 -0.92
C LEU A 44 -3.27 -7.64 -1.85
N LEU A 45 -2.51 -6.61 -1.49
CA LEU A 45 -2.56 -5.32 -2.18
C LEU A 45 -1.61 -5.25 -3.37
N ASN A 46 -0.42 -5.81 -3.22
CA ASN A 46 0.62 -5.92 -4.26
C ASN A 46 1.67 -6.98 -3.85
N ILE A 47 2.45 -7.41 -4.83
CA ILE A 47 3.61 -8.28 -4.64
C ILE A 47 4.81 -7.62 -5.33
N THR A 48 5.63 -6.95 -4.57
CA THR A 48 6.92 -6.40 -5.00
C THR A 48 8.06 -7.09 -4.25
N GLU A 49 9.25 -7.06 -4.81
CA GLU A 49 10.41 -7.68 -4.19
C GLU A 49 10.70 -7.08 -2.82
N ASP A 50 10.67 -7.92 -1.79
CA ASP A 50 11.03 -7.57 -0.43
C ASP A 50 11.39 -8.84 0.35
N HIS A 51 12.19 -8.70 1.42
CA HIS A 51 12.53 -9.77 2.35
C HIS A 51 13.15 -11.04 1.71
N LEU A 52 13.82 -10.94 0.56
CA LEU A 52 14.45 -12.09 -0.08
C LEU A 52 15.62 -12.67 0.71
N ASN A 53 16.23 -11.89 1.59
CA ASN A 53 17.20 -12.35 2.57
C ASN A 53 16.62 -13.41 3.53
N ARG A 54 15.31 -13.39 3.75
CA ARG A 54 14.58 -14.39 4.59
C ARG A 54 13.96 -15.50 3.75
N HIS A 55 13.24 -15.15 2.69
CA HIS A 55 12.48 -16.10 1.87
C HIS A 55 13.31 -16.77 0.78
N GLY A 56 14.52 -16.25 0.47
CA GLY A 56 15.43 -16.77 -0.53
C GLY A 56 15.01 -16.47 -1.98
N THR A 57 13.75 -16.61 -2.35
CA THR A 57 13.24 -16.37 -3.71
C THR A 57 11.87 -15.69 -3.70
N MET A 58 11.56 -14.97 -4.80
CA MET A 58 10.21 -14.39 -5.03
C MET A 58 9.12 -15.47 -5.01
N ALA A 59 9.37 -16.63 -5.57
CA ALA A 59 8.39 -17.73 -5.57
C ALA A 59 8.03 -18.18 -4.14
N GLN A 60 9.01 -18.24 -3.25
CA GLN A 60 8.78 -18.58 -1.85
C GLN A 60 8.07 -17.44 -1.12
N TYR A 61 8.45 -16.18 -1.35
CA TYR A 61 7.79 -15.02 -0.78
C TYR A 61 6.30 -14.95 -1.16
N ILE A 62 5.98 -15.13 -2.46
CA ILE A 62 4.62 -15.20 -2.97
C ILE A 62 3.84 -16.32 -2.28
N ARG A 63 4.43 -17.52 -2.17
CA ARG A 63 3.80 -18.66 -1.51
C ARG A 63 3.48 -18.37 -0.04
N MET A 64 4.39 -17.70 0.68
CA MET A 64 4.14 -17.33 2.07
C MET A 64 3.00 -16.33 2.20
N LYS A 65 2.95 -15.30 1.36
CA LYS A 65 1.84 -14.34 1.36
C LYS A 65 0.51 -15.00 0.99
N GLN A 66 0.50 -15.92 0.02
CA GLN A 66 -0.71 -16.65 -0.40
C GLN A 66 -1.34 -17.47 0.73
N ARG A 67 -0.58 -17.87 1.73
CA ARG A 67 -1.08 -18.63 2.88
C ARG A 67 -2.17 -17.91 3.68
N ILE A 68 -2.33 -16.60 3.51
CA ILE A 68 -3.44 -15.86 4.11
C ILE A 68 -4.82 -16.39 3.68
N PHE A 69 -4.90 -17.04 2.51
CA PHE A 69 -6.11 -17.66 1.96
C PHE A 69 -6.21 -19.17 2.21
N GLU A 70 -5.20 -19.79 2.85
CA GLU A 70 -5.02 -21.24 2.92
C GLU A 70 -6.25 -21.97 3.51
N ASN A 71 -6.86 -21.38 4.52
CA ASN A 71 -8.01 -21.95 5.22
C ASN A 71 -9.36 -21.34 4.79
N GLN A 72 -9.37 -20.43 3.82
CA GLN A 72 -10.61 -19.87 3.32
C GLN A 72 -11.45 -20.89 2.54
N THR A 73 -12.75 -20.73 2.58
CA THR A 73 -13.76 -21.53 1.91
C THR A 73 -14.54 -20.67 0.87
N SER A 74 -15.53 -21.26 0.22
CA SER A 74 -16.43 -20.54 -0.70
C SER A 74 -17.30 -19.46 -0.05
N ASP A 75 -17.38 -19.45 1.28
CA ASP A 75 -18.14 -18.44 2.04
C ASP A 75 -17.31 -17.20 2.38
N ASP A 76 -15.99 -17.25 2.14
CA ASP A 76 -15.04 -16.20 2.44
C ASP A 76 -14.66 -15.38 1.20
N PHE A 77 -14.01 -14.23 1.44
CA PHE A 77 -13.61 -13.32 0.37
C PHE A 77 -12.09 -13.16 0.30
N ALA A 78 -11.54 -13.31 -0.90
CA ALA A 78 -10.19 -12.88 -1.25
C ALA A 78 -10.26 -11.56 -2.03
N VAL A 79 -9.67 -10.51 -1.49
CA VAL A 79 -9.59 -9.19 -2.13
C VAL A 79 -8.22 -9.02 -2.76
N LEU A 80 -8.14 -8.86 -4.08
CA LEU A 80 -6.90 -8.87 -4.84
C LEU A 80 -6.79 -7.67 -5.79
N ASN A 81 -5.59 -7.18 -6.00
CA ASN A 81 -5.31 -6.16 -7.00
C ASN A 81 -5.33 -6.78 -8.40
N TYR A 82 -6.27 -6.37 -9.24
CA TYR A 82 -6.37 -6.83 -10.62
C TYR A 82 -5.23 -6.31 -11.49
N ASP A 83 -4.69 -5.13 -11.16
CA ASP A 83 -3.60 -4.49 -11.91
C ASP A 83 -2.23 -5.16 -11.61
N ASP A 84 -2.15 -6.04 -10.60
CA ASP A 84 -0.96 -6.84 -10.27
C ASP A 84 -1.06 -8.22 -10.96
N PRO A 85 -0.20 -8.54 -11.94
CA PRO A 85 -0.29 -9.78 -12.71
C PRO A 85 -0.05 -11.04 -11.86
N VAL A 86 0.68 -10.93 -10.76
CA VAL A 86 0.92 -12.06 -9.83
C VAL A 86 -0.36 -12.38 -9.07
N LEU A 87 -1.04 -11.35 -8.56
CA LEU A 87 -2.28 -11.49 -7.81
C LEU A 87 -3.45 -11.91 -8.71
N ASN A 88 -3.51 -11.36 -9.93
CA ASN A 88 -4.52 -11.75 -10.91
C ASN A 88 -4.44 -13.26 -11.21
N LYS A 89 -3.24 -13.77 -11.49
CA LYS A 89 -3.03 -15.22 -11.72
C LYS A 89 -3.27 -16.07 -10.47
N MET A 90 -3.02 -15.52 -9.28
CA MET A 90 -3.27 -16.22 -8.01
C MET A 90 -4.75 -16.50 -7.81
N ALA A 91 -5.62 -15.61 -8.23
CA ALA A 91 -7.08 -15.70 -8.10
C ALA A 91 -7.66 -17.02 -8.63
N GLU A 92 -7.11 -17.56 -9.73
CA GLU A 92 -7.59 -18.78 -10.39
C GLU A 92 -7.53 -20.04 -9.49
N LYS A 93 -6.71 -19.98 -8.42
CA LYS A 93 -6.44 -21.14 -7.52
C LYS A 93 -7.12 -21.02 -6.17
N LEU A 94 -7.83 -19.91 -5.92
CA LEU A 94 -8.46 -19.69 -4.63
C LEU A 94 -9.83 -20.37 -4.55
N LYS A 95 -10.18 -20.85 -3.36
CA LYS A 95 -11.50 -21.44 -3.07
C LYS A 95 -12.54 -20.39 -2.71
N SER A 96 -12.09 -19.26 -2.16
CA SER A 96 -12.90 -18.14 -1.72
C SER A 96 -13.49 -17.36 -2.90
N GLN A 97 -14.51 -16.58 -2.63
CA GLN A 97 -15.07 -15.64 -3.60
C GLN A 97 -14.03 -14.54 -3.85
N VAL A 98 -13.63 -14.36 -5.10
CA VAL A 98 -12.63 -13.35 -5.46
C VAL A 98 -13.31 -12.04 -5.77
N ALA A 99 -12.98 -11.01 -5.02
CA ALA A 99 -13.31 -9.63 -5.28
C ALA A 99 -12.03 -8.87 -5.67
N PHE A 100 -11.98 -8.33 -6.86
CA PHE A 100 -10.84 -7.55 -7.28
C PHE A 100 -10.98 -6.07 -6.88
N PHE A 101 -9.86 -5.35 -6.87
CA PHE A 101 -9.86 -3.90 -6.98
C PHE A 101 -8.92 -3.48 -8.11
N SER A 102 -9.28 -2.40 -8.81
CA SER A 102 -8.48 -1.86 -9.90
C SER A 102 -8.67 -0.37 -10.03
N ARG A 103 -7.57 0.33 -10.24
CA ARG A 103 -7.57 1.75 -10.58
C ARG A 103 -7.70 1.97 -12.08
N THR A 104 -7.31 1.01 -12.90
CA THR A 104 -7.17 1.17 -14.35
C THR A 104 -8.23 0.44 -15.16
N GLN A 105 -8.90 -0.57 -14.58
CA GLN A 105 -9.85 -1.43 -15.27
C GLN A 105 -11.23 -1.41 -14.62
N GLN A 106 -12.28 -1.58 -15.44
CA GLN A 106 -13.61 -1.92 -14.94
C GLN A 106 -13.72 -3.43 -14.72
N LEU A 107 -14.34 -3.82 -13.63
CA LEU A 107 -14.36 -5.20 -13.16
C LEU A 107 -15.78 -5.74 -13.13
N GLU A 108 -15.95 -7.05 -13.35
CA GLU A 108 -17.24 -7.74 -13.15
C GLU A 108 -17.58 -7.91 -11.67
N ASN A 109 -16.55 -8.18 -10.83
CA ASN A 109 -16.71 -8.36 -9.38
C ASN A 109 -15.57 -7.63 -8.65
N GLY A 110 -15.91 -6.53 -7.94
CA GLY A 110 -14.92 -5.79 -7.18
C GLY A 110 -15.16 -4.29 -7.09
N ALA A 111 -14.13 -3.57 -6.63
CA ALA A 111 -14.15 -2.12 -6.51
C ALA A 111 -13.24 -1.46 -7.56
N PHE A 112 -13.75 -0.48 -8.27
CA PHE A 112 -13.01 0.23 -9.32
C PHE A 112 -13.54 1.64 -9.53
N VAL A 113 -12.88 2.41 -10.40
CA VAL A 113 -13.36 3.75 -10.77
C VAL A 113 -14.17 3.67 -12.06
N LYS A 114 -15.41 4.17 -12.00
CA LYS A 114 -16.31 4.31 -13.14
C LYS A 114 -16.89 5.72 -13.14
N ASP A 115 -16.76 6.43 -14.26
CA ASP A 115 -17.28 7.78 -14.42
C ASP A 115 -16.86 8.73 -13.27
N GLY A 116 -15.59 8.66 -12.85
CA GLY A 116 -15.02 9.45 -11.74
C GLY A 116 -15.45 9.02 -10.34
N LYS A 117 -16.22 7.94 -10.20
CA LYS A 117 -16.72 7.44 -8.91
C LYS A 117 -16.07 6.12 -8.55
N ILE A 118 -15.75 5.93 -7.28
CA ILE A 118 -15.49 4.62 -6.69
C ILE A 118 -16.81 3.86 -6.65
N VAL A 119 -16.85 2.71 -7.29
CA VAL A 119 -18.01 1.83 -7.32
C VAL A 119 -17.64 0.43 -6.82
N TRP A 120 -18.62 -0.23 -6.23
CA TRP A 120 -18.60 -1.67 -5.96
C TRP A 120 -19.53 -2.36 -6.95
N GLN A 121 -19.02 -3.33 -7.69
CA GLN A 121 -19.82 -4.19 -8.56
C GLN A 121 -19.70 -5.64 -8.08
N TRP A 122 -20.85 -6.30 -7.92
CA TRP A 122 -20.88 -7.68 -7.45
C TRP A 122 -22.09 -8.41 -8.01
N LYS A 123 -21.85 -9.54 -8.68
CA LYS A 123 -22.90 -10.39 -9.27
C LYS A 123 -23.90 -9.61 -10.14
N GLY A 124 -23.41 -8.68 -10.95
CA GLY A 124 -24.21 -7.87 -11.86
C GLY A 124 -24.81 -6.60 -11.26
N GLU A 125 -24.76 -6.40 -9.94
CA GLU A 125 -25.22 -5.18 -9.27
C GLU A 125 -24.06 -4.19 -9.11
N THR A 126 -24.28 -2.92 -9.50
CA THR A 126 -23.32 -1.84 -9.32
C THR A 126 -23.82 -0.87 -8.26
N ARG A 127 -22.99 -0.59 -7.26
CA ARG A 127 -23.29 0.32 -6.15
C ARG A 127 -22.24 1.44 -6.09
N PRO A 128 -22.60 2.70 -6.33
CA PRO A 128 -21.69 3.83 -6.16
C PRO A 128 -21.39 4.07 -4.68
N ILE A 129 -20.13 4.40 -4.38
CA ILE A 129 -19.65 4.69 -3.02
C ILE A 129 -19.42 6.19 -2.86
N CYS A 130 -18.45 6.78 -3.57
CA CYS A 130 -18.14 8.22 -3.54
C CYS A 130 -17.42 8.66 -4.81
N ASP A 131 -17.26 9.96 -5.00
CA ASP A 131 -16.39 10.49 -6.05
C ASP A 131 -14.91 10.17 -5.71
N ALA A 132 -14.13 9.75 -6.71
CA ALA A 132 -12.76 9.32 -6.50
C ALA A 132 -11.83 10.47 -6.09
N ASP A 133 -12.12 11.69 -6.52
CA ASP A 133 -11.39 12.91 -6.15
C ASP A 133 -11.77 13.47 -4.78
N SER A 134 -12.83 12.93 -4.15
CA SER A 134 -13.25 13.32 -2.80
C SER A 134 -12.43 12.69 -1.68
N ILE A 135 -11.53 11.74 -1.98
CA ILE A 135 -10.64 11.16 -0.98
C ILE A 135 -9.51 12.15 -0.63
N LEU A 136 -9.21 12.28 0.67
CA LEU A 136 -8.25 13.30 1.13
C LEU A 136 -6.79 12.90 0.93
N ILE A 137 -6.48 11.63 0.94
CA ILE A 137 -5.11 11.12 0.79
C ILE A 137 -4.67 11.18 -0.68
N PRO A 138 -3.58 11.91 -1.01
CA PRO A 138 -3.18 12.12 -2.40
C PRO A 138 -2.46 10.92 -3.01
N GLY A 139 -2.47 10.87 -4.34
CA GLY A 139 -1.67 9.94 -5.13
C GLY A 139 -2.41 8.70 -5.61
N PRO A 140 -1.98 8.13 -6.74
CA PRO A 140 -2.64 6.99 -7.38
C PRO A 140 -2.63 5.73 -6.50
N HIS A 141 -1.55 5.50 -5.74
CA HIS A 141 -1.45 4.39 -4.80
C HIS A 141 -2.46 4.51 -3.64
N ASN A 142 -2.81 5.73 -3.22
CA ASN A 142 -3.81 5.93 -2.18
C ASN A 142 -5.24 5.70 -2.72
N LEU A 143 -5.48 5.98 -4.00
CA LEU A 143 -6.72 5.55 -4.65
C LEU A 143 -6.81 4.01 -4.70
N GLU A 144 -5.72 3.31 -4.99
CA GLU A 144 -5.66 1.83 -4.91
C GLU A 144 -5.95 1.33 -3.50
N ASN A 145 -5.35 1.94 -2.48
CA ASN A 145 -5.63 1.63 -1.08
C ASN A 145 -7.11 1.87 -0.71
N ALA A 146 -7.70 2.97 -1.17
CA ALA A 146 -9.11 3.28 -0.97
C ALA A 146 -10.03 2.26 -1.65
N LEU A 147 -9.70 1.83 -2.87
CA LEU A 147 -10.42 0.78 -3.60
C LEU A 147 -10.34 -0.58 -2.88
N ALA A 148 -9.16 -0.96 -2.39
CA ALA A 148 -8.97 -2.17 -1.60
C ALA A 148 -9.79 -2.13 -0.29
N ALA A 149 -9.73 -1.01 0.43
CA ALA A 149 -10.49 -0.81 1.66
C ALA A 149 -12.01 -0.87 1.39
N ALA A 150 -12.48 -0.22 0.32
CA ALA A 150 -13.87 -0.27 -0.10
C ALA A 150 -14.31 -1.70 -0.46
N ALA A 151 -13.49 -2.46 -1.19
CA ALA A 151 -13.77 -3.86 -1.55
C ALA A 151 -13.90 -4.73 -0.29
N MET A 152 -12.95 -4.62 0.65
CA MET A 152 -13.01 -5.36 1.91
C MET A 152 -14.24 -4.99 2.75
N ALA A 153 -14.55 -3.70 2.85
CA ALA A 153 -15.71 -3.23 3.61
C ALA A 153 -17.03 -3.68 2.97
N CYS A 154 -17.13 -3.67 1.63
CA CYS A 154 -18.29 -4.19 0.91
C CYS A 154 -18.45 -5.70 1.08
N ALA A 155 -17.36 -6.48 1.05
CA ALA A 155 -17.36 -7.90 1.35
C ALA A 155 -17.83 -8.21 2.79
N MET A 156 -17.58 -7.29 3.74
CA MET A 156 -18.11 -7.33 5.11
C MET A 156 -19.51 -6.75 5.24
N ASN A 157 -20.20 -6.44 4.13
CA ASN A 157 -21.54 -5.83 4.10
C ASN A 157 -21.64 -4.47 4.83
N VAL A 158 -20.54 -3.71 4.91
CA VAL A 158 -20.57 -2.35 5.47
C VAL A 158 -21.41 -1.45 4.54
N PRO A 159 -22.36 -0.66 5.06
CA PRO A 159 -23.18 0.23 4.23
C PRO A 159 -22.36 1.28 3.49
N ALA A 160 -22.65 1.52 2.21
CA ALA A 160 -21.94 2.48 1.36
C ALA A 160 -21.81 3.90 1.95
N PRO A 161 -22.81 4.46 2.66
CA PRO A 161 -22.64 5.77 3.32
C PRO A 161 -21.53 5.79 4.38
N ILE A 162 -21.33 4.69 5.11
CA ILE A 162 -20.25 4.58 6.12
C ILE A 162 -18.89 4.52 5.42
N ILE A 163 -18.77 3.70 4.35
CA ILE A 163 -17.54 3.62 3.55
C ILE A 163 -17.20 4.99 2.96
N ARG A 164 -18.17 5.67 2.37
CA ARG A 164 -18.03 7.03 1.83
C ARG A 164 -17.51 7.99 2.88
N HIS A 165 -18.18 8.07 4.02
CA HIS A 165 -17.79 8.97 5.11
C HIS A 165 -16.34 8.73 5.53
N THR A 166 -15.95 7.47 5.72
CA THR A 166 -14.58 7.11 6.10
C THR A 166 -13.56 7.54 5.04
N LEU A 167 -13.81 7.25 3.75
CA LEU A 167 -12.90 7.63 2.66
C LEU A 167 -12.74 9.15 2.53
N GLN A 168 -13.80 9.92 2.79
CA GLN A 168 -13.82 11.37 2.70
C GLN A 168 -13.26 12.08 3.95
N THR A 169 -13.10 11.38 5.06
CA THR A 169 -12.61 11.97 6.31
C THR A 169 -11.24 11.42 6.75
N PHE A 170 -10.77 10.34 6.13
CA PHE A 170 -9.49 9.75 6.45
C PHE A 170 -8.34 10.61 5.94
N THR A 171 -7.56 11.18 6.85
CA THR A 171 -6.46 12.11 6.56
C THR A 171 -5.10 11.44 6.31
N GLY A 172 -5.06 10.10 6.36
CA GLY A 172 -3.82 9.32 6.23
C GLY A 172 -3.30 8.79 7.57
N VAL A 173 -2.11 8.23 7.52
CA VAL A 173 -1.41 7.66 8.68
C VAL A 173 -0.18 8.52 8.96
N GLU A 174 0.12 8.78 10.23
CA GLU A 174 1.35 9.46 10.65
C GLU A 174 2.58 8.84 10.00
N HIS A 175 3.52 9.70 9.61
CA HIS A 175 4.79 9.33 8.96
C HIS A 175 4.68 8.70 7.56
N ARG A 176 3.50 8.77 6.90
CA ARG A 176 3.30 8.31 5.52
C ARG A 176 2.73 9.43 4.65
N ILE A 177 3.60 10.12 3.93
CA ILE A 177 3.28 11.33 3.13
C ILE A 177 2.45 12.32 3.97
N GLU A 178 2.77 12.37 5.25
CA GLU A 178 2.06 13.15 6.25
C GLU A 178 2.36 14.64 6.05
N LYS A 179 1.32 15.44 5.82
CA LYS A 179 1.46 16.90 5.82
C LYS A 179 1.58 17.40 7.26
N VAL A 180 2.82 17.64 7.70
CA VAL A 180 3.12 18.05 9.07
C VAL A 180 2.69 19.50 9.32
N ARG A 181 3.09 20.42 8.43
CA ARG A 181 2.72 21.84 8.52
C ARG A 181 3.01 22.61 7.23
N VAL A 182 2.50 23.81 7.16
CA VAL A 182 2.91 24.83 6.19
C VAL A 182 3.58 25.98 6.96
N LEU A 183 4.78 26.36 6.56
CA LEU A 183 5.52 27.49 7.13
C LEU A 183 6.05 28.34 5.97
N GLU A 184 5.72 29.64 5.99
CA GLU A 184 6.16 30.61 4.95
C GLU A 184 5.90 30.15 3.52
N GLY A 185 4.74 29.49 3.27
CA GLY A 185 4.36 28.95 1.98
C GLY A 185 5.01 27.62 1.61
N VAL A 186 5.92 27.09 2.43
CA VAL A 186 6.54 25.76 2.24
C VAL A 186 5.76 24.70 2.99
N THR A 187 5.35 23.65 2.29
CA THR A 187 4.70 22.48 2.90
C THR A 187 5.76 21.47 3.34
N TYR A 188 5.74 21.11 4.60
CA TYR A 188 6.61 20.07 5.17
C TYR A 188 5.86 18.74 5.21
N ILE A 189 6.45 17.73 4.59
CA ILE A 189 5.88 16.39 4.47
C ILE A 189 6.82 15.39 5.14
N ASN A 190 6.27 14.52 5.99
CA ASN A 190 6.98 13.44 6.65
C ASN A 190 6.57 12.09 6.01
N ASP A 191 7.52 11.41 5.41
CA ASP A 191 7.36 10.07 4.85
C ASP A 191 8.41 9.10 5.43
N SER A 192 8.77 9.27 6.69
CA SER A 192 9.79 8.43 7.35
C SER A 192 9.42 6.95 7.43
N LYS A 193 8.17 6.58 7.16
CA LYS A 193 7.70 5.21 7.00
C LYS A 193 7.99 4.63 5.61
N GLY A 194 8.42 5.43 4.65
CA GLY A 194 8.95 5.04 3.36
C GLY A 194 10.35 4.43 3.49
N THR A 195 10.45 3.16 3.90
CA THR A 195 11.72 2.51 4.24
C THR A 195 12.31 1.65 3.13
N ASN A 196 11.77 1.73 1.92
CA ASN A 196 12.27 1.03 0.73
C ASN A 196 12.11 1.89 -0.53
N VAL A 197 12.77 1.47 -1.62
CA VAL A 197 12.80 2.18 -2.89
C VAL A 197 11.41 2.38 -3.48
N ASP A 198 10.56 1.34 -3.50
CA ASP A 198 9.22 1.42 -4.09
C ASP A 198 8.33 2.44 -3.36
N SER A 199 8.35 2.46 -2.03
CA SER A 199 7.60 3.45 -1.25
C SER A 199 8.06 4.87 -1.53
N THR A 200 9.36 5.10 -1.66
CA THR A 200 9.91 6.43 -1.96
C THR A 200 9.59 6.86 -3.41
N ILE A 201 9.61 5.94 -4.37
CA ILE A 201 9.14 6.20 -5.74
C ILE A 201 7.69 6.70 -5.72
N LYS A 202 6.80 6.01 -4.99
CA LYS A 202 5.39 6.42 -4.84
C LYS A 202 5.24 7.78 -4.17
N ALA A 203 6.10 8.10 -3.19
CA ALA A 203 6.14 9.44 -2.60
C ALA A 203 6.53 10.50 -3.62
N VAL A 204 7.59 10.27 -4.42
CA VAL A 204 8.00 11.18 -5.52
C VAL A 204 6.87 11.38 -6.52
N GLN A 205 6.21 10.31 -6.97
CA GLN A 205 5.06 10.35 -7.88
C GLN A 205 3.84 11.10 -7.33
N SER A 206 3.74 11.23 -6.01
CA SER A 206 2.65 11.97 -5.34
C SER A 206 2.88 13.46 -5.28
N MET A 207 4.09 13.95 -5.55
CA MET A 207 4.40 15.36 -5.48
C MET A 207 3.69 16.14 -6.60
N ARG A 208 3.23 17.35 -6.27
CA ARG A 208 2.47 18.21 -7.19
C ARG A 208 3.11 19.60 -7.34
N ALA A 209 4.24 19.82 -6.70
CA ALA A 209 4.96 21.10 -6.71
C ALA A 209 6.46 20.85 -6.60
N PRO A 210 7.32 21.83 -6.92
CA PRO A 210 8.76 21.70 -6.70
C PRO A 210 9.08 21.28 -5.27
N THR A 211 9.84 20.22 -5.14
CA THR A 211 10.08 19.53 -3.86
C THR A 211 11.58 19.40 -3.58
N VAL A 212 12.00 19.70 -2.36
CA VAL A 212 13.30 19.31 -1.82
C VAL A 212 13.12 17.96 -1.14
N LEU A 213 13.83 16.94 -1.61
CA LEU A 213 13.73 15.57 -1.10
C LEU A 213 14.91 15.26 -0.18
N ILE A 214 14.61 14.80 1.04
CA ILE A 214 15.63 14.35 2.00
C ILE A 214 15.65 12.83 2.00
N LEU A 215 16.81 12.25 1.65
CA LEU A 215 17.00 10.79 1.52
C LEU A 215 18.17 10.32 2.39
N GLY A 216 18.06 9.08 2.86
CA GLY A 216 19.15 8.42 3.54
C GLY A 216 18.66 7.39 4.55
N GLY A 217 19.60 6.82 5.25
CA GLY A 217 19.31 5.82 6.28
C GLY A 217 20.39 4.76 6.37
N TYR A 218 19.99 3.63 6.97
CA TYR A 218 20.83 2.43 7.13
C TYR A 218 20.94 1.66 5.82
N ASP A 219 22.12 1.11 5.52
CA ASP A 219 22.34 0.32 4.31
C ASP A 219 21.78 -1.10 4.44
N LYS A 220 20.84 -1.43 3.55
CA LYS A 220 20.25 -2.77 3.39
C LYS A 220 20.73 -3.45 2.10
N HIS A 221 21.86 -3.00 1.53
CA HIS A 221 22.36 -3.43 0.22
C HIS A 221 21.36 -3.22 -0.90
N THR A 222 20.64 -2.11 -0.85
CA THR A 222 19.56 -1.76 -1.78
C THR A 222 20.11 -1.07 -3.01
N ASN A 223 19.61 -1.42 -4.20
CA ASN A 223 19.85 -0.66 -5.43
C ASN A 223 18.89 0.54 -5.48
N PHE A 224 19.42 1.77 -5.47
CA PHE A 224 18.61 3.00 -5.54
C PHE A 224 18.41 3.52 -6.97
N MET A 225 19.03 2.88 -7.99
CA MET A 225 18.93 3.37 -9.38
C MET A 225 17.49 3.59 -9.85
N PRO A 226 16.51 2.69 -9.60
CA PRO A 226 15.13 2.93 -10.00
C PRO A 226 14.50 4.18 -9.37
N LEU A 227 14.88 4.52 -8.12
CA LEU A 227 14.44 5.75 -7.47
C LEU A 227 15.12 6.98 -8.11
N CYS A 228 16.41 6.88 -8.43
CA CYS A 228 17.16 7.97 -9.04
C CYS A 228 16.60 8.31 -10.44
N GLU A 229 16.26 7.31 -11.23
CA GLU A 229 15.59 7.47 -12.52
C GLU A 229 14.22 8.13 -12.37
N GLU A 230 13.41 7.74 -11.38
CA GLU A 230 12.12 8.36 -11.08
C GLU A 230 12.27 9.82 -10.66
N ILE A 231 13.28 10.15 -9.83
CA ILE A 231 13.58 11.54 -9.42
C ILE A 231 13.84 12.42 -10.65
N VAL A 232 14.62 11.92 -11.61
CA VAL A 232 14.89 12.61 -12.88
C VAL A 232 13.62 12.75 -13.70
N ALA A 233 12.88 11.65 -13.87
CA ALA A 233 11.67 11.60 -14.71
C ALA A 233 10.55 12.49 -14.17
N SER A 234 10.41 12.63 -12.86
CA SER A 234 9.35 13.43 -12.23
C SER A 234 9.43 14.92 -12.59
N GLY A 235 10.64 15.45 -12.80
CA GLY A 235 10.89 16.87 -13.05
C GLY A 235 10.50 17.81 -11.89
N LEU A 236 9.92 17.28 -10.81
CA LEU A 236 9.44 18.05 -9.65
C LEU A 236 10.42 18.08 -8.49
N ILE A 237 11.44 17.21 -8.47
CA ILE A 237 12.45 17.25 -7.42
C ILE A 237 13.47 18.33 -7.75
N SER A 238 13.40 19.43 -7.03
CA SER A 238 14.25 20.60 -7.23
C SER A 238 15.64 20.46 -6.60
N HIS A 239 15.75 19.65 -5.53
CA HIS A 239 17.00 19.39 -4.85
C HIS A 239 16.90 18.09 -4.03
N VAL A 240 18.00 17.35 -3.92
CA VAL A 240 18.10 16.17 -3.05
C VAL A 240 19.13 16.42 -1.95
N VAL A 241 18.74 16.21 -0.71
CA VAL A 241 19.64 16.23 0.45
C VAL A 241 19.86 14.79 0.89
N VAL A 242 21.09 14.31 0.80
CA VAL A 242 21.44 12.94 1.22
C VAL A 242 22.08 12.95 2.60
N MET A 243 21.74 11.95 3.45
CA MET A 243 22.27 11.82 4.80
C MET A 243 22.41 10.35 5.22
N GLY A 244 23.13 10.09 6.30
CA GLY A 244 23.33 8.75 6.86
C GLY A 244 24.25 7.86 6.03
N GLU A 245 24.22 6.56 6.30
CA GLU A 245 25.15 5.55 5.78
C GLU A 245 25.07 5.40 4.26
N THR A 246 23.84 5.44 3.70
CA THR A 246 23.58 5.28 2.26
C THR A 246 23.86 6.53 1.44
N SER A 247 24.25 7.65 2.06
CA SER A 247 24.38 8.96 1.38
C SER A 247 25.32 8.94 0.18
N ARG A 248 26.46 8.24 0.28
CA ARG A 248 27.44 8.13 -0.81
C ARG A 248 26.89 7.34 -1.99
N GLN A 249 26.24 6.21 -1.72
CA GLN A 249 25.69 5.35 -2.76
C GLN A 249 24.53 6.05 -3.49
N ILE A 250 23.60 6.69 -2.75
CA ILE A 250 22.50 7.43 -3.34
C ILE A 250 23.01 8.58 -4.20
N ARG A 251 24.01 9.33 -3.72
CA ARG A 251 24.62 10.42 -4.48
C ARG A 251 25.23 9.93 -5.79
N GLN A 252 26.04 8.86 -5.72
CA GLN A 252 26.67 8.30 -6.92
C GLN A 252 25.62 7.86 -7.96
N GLN A 253 24.58 7.16 -7.54
CA GLN A 253 23.52 6.69 -8.44
C GLN A 253 22.65 7.84 -8.98
N LEU A 254 22.45 8.92 -8.23
CA LEU A 254 21.81 10.14 -8.75
C LEU A 254 22.65 10.81 -9.85
N GLU A 255 23.97 10.93 -9.63
CA GLU A 255 24.93 11.47 -10.63
C GLU A 255 24.96 10.59 -11.88
N GLU A 256 24.97 9.25 -11.73
CA GLU A 256 24.87 8.28 -12.85
C GLU A 256 23.54 8.39 -13.62
N ALA A 257 22.44 8.70 -12.94
CA ALA A 257 21.14 8.97 -13.55
C ALA A 257 21.01 10.36 -14.18
N GLY A 258 22.05 11.21 -14.06
CA GLY A 258 22.08 12.56 -14.63
C GLY A 258 21.48 13.65 -13.74
N TYR A 259 21.39 13.44 -12.43
CA TYR A 259 20.92 14.41 -11.46
C TYR A 259 22.09 14.99 -10.64
N ASP A 260 22.25 16.32 -10.68
CA ASP A 260 23.40 17.04 -10.10
C ASP A 260 23.07 17.96 -8.91
N ARG A 261 21.78 18.22 -8.64
CA ARG A 261 21.33 19.13 -7.57
C ARG A 261 21.29 18.41 -6.23
N ILE A 262 22.45 18.08 -5.70
CA ILE A 262 22.60 17.23 -4.51
C ILE A 262 23.42 17.94 -3.44
N SER A 263 22.97 17.92 -2.20
CA SER A 263 23.72 18.31 -1.01
C SER A 263 23.84 17.13 -0.05
N GLN A 264 24.90 17.10 0.74
CA GLN A 264 25.05 16.15 1.83
C GLN A 264 24.90 16.84 3.17
N ALA A 265 24.03 16.27 4.01
CA ALA A 265 23.92 16.69 5.41
C ALA A 265 24.69 15.71 6.31
N TYR A 266 25.28 16.26 7.35
CA TYR A 266 25.95 15.51 8.41
C TYR A 266 25.06 15.67 9.66
N SER A 267 24.63 14.55 10.24
CA SER A 267 23.85 14.51 11.48
C SER A 267 24.75 14.60 12.69
#